data_5f1435ddc318cf637658f10bb3cf9b4f
#
_entry.id   5f1435ddc318cf637658f10bb3cf9b4f
#
_cell.length_a   1.000
_cell.length_b   1.000
_cell.length_c   1.000
_cell.angle_alpha   90.00
_cell.angle_beta   90.00
_cell.angle_gamma   90.00
#
_symmetry.space_group_name_H-M   'P 1'
#
loop_
_entity.id
_entity.type
_entity.pdbx_description
1 polymer ?
#
loop_
_entity_poly.entity_id
_entity_poly.type
_entity_poly.pdbx_seq_one_letter_code
_entity_poly.pdbx_strand_id
1 'polypeptide(L)'
;MTPRTALGALHIGALMFGLTGVFGKLAAASPAVIVFGRAAFAVLALAFFARFASHTRWLKLEALDWRRLSLSGLLLAGHWVSFFIAVKVAGVAIATLGFASFPAFTVILEGLIFRERIRANEILLVVLVSVGLVLVTPDFDLASGATIGLLWAVASGLLFALLSLTNRASSGRIPPVQAALCQNVVVALCLLPVAAPQLSEVRALDWLWIGLLGVFCTGVAHSLFVASLAVIKARTAAVVFAMEPVYGITMAWVLFDENPTLRMLIGGALIIVAIVASSRLAGSSGKKTVATQAPSH
;
A
#
# COMPACT_ATOMS: atom_id res chain seq x y z
N MET A 1 -12.58 21.17 -2.26
CA MET A 1 -13.20 19.87 -2.58
C MET A 1 -14.42 19.66 -1.70
N THR A 2 -15.57 19.21 -2.23
CA THR A 2 -16.74 18.89 -1.40
C THR A 2 -16.62 17.47 -0.82
N PRO A 3 -17.35 17.12 0.26
CA PRO A 3 -17.31 15.75 0.80
C PRO A 3 -17.69 14.67 -0.22
N ARG A 4 -18.62 14.96 -1.14
CA ARG A 4 -19.02 14.01 -2.21
C ARG A 4 -17.90 13.81 -3.23
N THR A 5 -17.26 14.89 -3.69
CA THR A 5 -16.12 14.79 -4.63
C THR A 5 -14.91 14.14 -3.98
N ALA A 6 -14.67 14.36 -2.68
CA ALA A 6 -13.62 13.71 -1.93
C ALA A 6 -13.84 12.20 -1.76
N LEU A 7 -15.08 11.77 -1.53
CA LEU A 7 -15.44 10.36 -1.49
C LEU A 7 -15.24 9.68 -2.86
N GLY A 8 -15.67 10.33 -3.94
CA GLY A 8 -15.42 9.84 -5.30
C GLY A 8 -13.94 9.73 -5.62
N ALA A 9 -13.12 10.72 -5.22
CA ALA A 9 -11.66 10.69 -5.39
C ALA A 9 -11.00 9.54 -4.61
N LEU A 10 -11.51 9.21 -3.41
CA LEU A 10 -11.04 8.05 -2.64
C LEU A 10 -11.33 6.73 -3.36
N HIS A 11 -12.53 6.55 -3.90
CA HIS A 11 -12.87 5.33 -4.65
C HIS A 11 -12.03 5.20 -5.92
N ILE A 12 -11.79 6.30 -6.65
CA ILE A 12 -10.88 6.30 -7.80
C ILE A 12 -9.46 5.94 -7.36
N GLY A 13 -8.97 6.51 -6.25
CA GLY A 13 -7.68 6.16 -5.69
C GLY A 13 -7.58 4.67 -5.31
N ALA A 14 -8.58 4.13 -4.62
CA ALA A 14 -8.63 2.72 -4.23
C ALA A 14 -8.68 1.79 -5.46
N LEU A 15 -9.43 2.15 -6.50
CA LEU A 15 -9.44 1.43 -7.77
C LEU A 15 -8.05 1.44 -8.42
N MET A 16 -7.40 2.62 -8.48
CA MET A 16 -6.05 2.74 -9.05
C MET A 16 -5.03 1.91 -8.27
N PHE A 17 -5.11 1.85 -6.95
CA PHE A 17 -4.26 0.98 -6.15
C PHE A 17 -4.57 -0.50 -6.42
N GLY A 18 -5.84 -0.88 -6.54
CA GLY A 18 -6.23 -2.25 -6.92
C GLY A 18 -5.71 -2.66 -8.30
N LEU A 19 -5.61 -1.73 -9.26
CA LEU A 19 -5.02 -1.98 -10.58
C LEU A 19 -3.48 -2.16 -10.54
N THR A 20 -2.81 -1.91 -9.43
CA THR A 20 -1.36 -2.09 -9.29
C THR A 20 -0.93 -3.51 -9.65
N GLY A 21 -1.59 -4.52 -9.09
CA GLY A 21 -1.31 -5.92 -9.40
C GLY A 21 -1.59 -6.28 -10.86
N VAL A 22 -2.66 -5.73 -11.41
CA VAL A 22 -3.08 -5.94 -12.82
C VAL A 22 -2.01 -5.42 -13.79
N PHE A 23 -1.61 -4.16 -13.67
CA PHE A 23 -0.55 -3.60 -14.52
C PHE A 23 0.79 -4.30 -14.32
N GLY A 24 1.12 -4.69 -13.08
CA GLY A 24 2.31 -5.48 -12.79
C GLY A 24 2.28 -6.86 -13.45
N LYS A 25 1.11 -7.49 -13.59
CA LYS A 25 0.94 -8.76 -14.30
C LYS A 25 1.03 -8.58 -15.82
N LEU A 26 0.44 -7.51 -16.37
CA LEU A 26 0.48 -7.17 -17.80
C LEU A 26 1.89 -6.85 -18.28
N ALA A 27 2.71 -6.17 -17.48
CA ALA A 27 4.11 -5.91 -17.82
C ALA A 27 4.91 -7.21 -17.78
N ALA A 28 5.42 -7.68 -18.92
CA ALA A 28 6.20 -8.92 -19.00
C ALA A 28 7.67 -8.76 -18.51
N ALA A 29 7.98 -7.62 -17.89
CA ALA A 29 9.28 -7.34 -17.29
C ALA A 29 9.46 -8.00 -15.93
N SER A 30 10.70 -8.08 -15.45
CA SER A 30 11.02 -8.58 -14.12
C SER A 30 10.49 -7.65 -13.01
N PRO A 31 10.25 -8.15 -11.79
CA PRO A 31 9.84 -7.31 -10.66
C PRO A 31 10.77 -6.12 -10.42
N ALA A 32 12.08 -6.30 -10.58
CA ALA A 32 13.06 -5.21 -10.41
C ALA A 32 12.87 -4.09 -11.43
N VAL A 33 12.66 -4.44 -12.70
CA VAL A 33 12.39 -3.47 -13.79
C VAL A 33 11.06 -2.77 -13.57
N ILE A 34 10.01 -3.50 -13.20
CA ILE A 34 8.69 -2.93 -12.91
C ILE A 34 8.80 -1.89 -11.79
N VAL A 35 9.47 -2.23 -10.70
CA VAL A 35 9.59 -1.33 -9.53
C VAL A 35 10.50 -0.14 -9.83
N PHE A 36 11.62 -0.34 -10.54
CA PHE A 36 12.47 0.74 -11.01
C PHE A 36 11.70 1.73 -11.88
N GLY A 37 11.05 1.24 -12.94
CA GLY A 37 10.30 2.08 -13.87
C GLY A 37 9.11 2.77 -13.22
N ARG A 38 8.34 2.05 -12.36
CA ARG A 38 7.27 2.63 -11.56
C ARG A 38 7.77 3.82 -10.73
N ALA A 39 8.89 3.65 -10.03
CA ALA A 39 9.47 4.71 -9.21
C ALA A 39 9.96 5.89 -10.06
N ALA A 40 10.62 5.62 -11.19
CA ALA A 40 11.08 6.66 -12.12
C ALA A 40 9.92 7.49 -12.67
N PHE A 41 8.86 6.86 -13.15
CA PHE A 41 7.65 7.55 -13.62
C PHE A 41 6.92 8.30 -12.50
N ALA A 42 6.90 7.75 -11.27
CA ALA A 42 6.35 8.45 -10.11
C ALA A 42 7.17 9.69 -9.75
N VAL A 43 8.50 9.64 -9.81
CA VAL A 43 9.37 10.81 -9.62
C VAL A 43 9.03 11.90 -10.63
N LEU A 44 8.91 11.54 -11.92
CA LEU A 44 8.55 12.50 -12.97
C LEU A 44 7.16 13.12 -12.73
N ALA A 45 6.17 12.30 -12.40
CA ALA A 45 4.80 12.75 -12.13
C ALA A 45 4.74 13.66 -10.88
N LEU A 46 5.41 13.29 -9.79
CA LEU A 46 5.44 14.06 -8.55
C LEU A 46 6.24 15.37 -8.72
N ALA A 47 7.34 15.35 -9.46
CA ALA A 47 8.13 16.54 -9.76
C ALA A 47 7.32 17.53 -10.63
N PHE A 48 6.63 17.02 -11.66
CA PHE A 48 5.71 17.81 -12.47
C PHE A 48 4.60 18.42 -11.62
N PHE A 49 3.91 17.61 -10.81
CA PHE A 49 2.86 18.09 -9.91
C PHE A 49 3.39 19.17 -8.95
N ALA A 50 4.55 18.93 -8.33
CA ALA A 50 5.16 19.87 -7.41
C ALA A 50 5.55 21.21 -8.07
N ARG A 51 5.92 21.18 -9.37
CA ARG A 51 6.30 22.39 -10.14
C ARG A 51 5.09 23.28 -10.44
N PHE A 52 3.93 22.67 -10.67
CA PHE A 52 2.71 23.38 -11.07
C PHE A 52 1.74 23.63 -9.91
N ALA A 53 1.85 22.90 -8.78
CA ALA A 53 1.08 23.16 -7.58
C ALA A 53 1.70 24.36 -6.82
N SER A 54 1.02 25.48 -6.86
CA SER A 54 1.47 26.79 -6.32
C SER A 54 1.77 26.81 -4.82
N HIS A 55 1.54 25.73 -4.08
CA HIS A 55 1.66 25.67 -2.62
C HIS A 55 2.61 24.57 -2.10
N THR A 56 3.42 23.95 -2.97
CA THR A 56 4.39 22.95 -2.50
C THR A 56 5.55 23.66 -1.80
N ARG A 57 5.56 23.61 -0.48
CA ARG A 57 6.71 24.09 0.32
C ARG A 57 7.78 23.00 0.34
N TRP A 58 8.97 23.34 -0.13
CA TRP A 58 10.16 22.50 0.01
C TRP A 58 10.90 22.87 1.28
N LEU A 59 11.18 21.88 2.13
CA LEU A 59 11.99 22.07 3.32
C LEU A 59 13.43 21.65 3.06
N LYS A 60 14.36 22.35 3.67
CA LYS A 60 15.77 21.89 3.74
C LYS A 60 15.83 20.68 4.66
N LEU A 61 16.27 19.56 4.11
CA LEU A 61 16.36 18.29 4.83
C LEU A 61 17.68 18.22 5.61
N GLU A 62 17.61 17.77 6.85
CA GLU A 62 18.74 17.48 7.71
C GLU A 62 19.23 16.04 7.55
N ALA A 63 20.40 15.70 8.08
CA ALA A 63 20.98 14.36 7.97
C ALA A 63 20.04 13.26 8.53
N LEU A 64 19.30 13.55 9.61
CA LEU A 64 18.34 12.62 10.18
C LEU A 64 17.14 12.41 9.26
N ASP A 65 16.68 13.46 8.55
CA ASP A 65 15.58 13.35 7.59
C ASP A 65 16.00 12.46 6.40
N TRP A 66 17.23 12.66 5.89
CA TRP A 66 17.77 11.81 4.83
C TRP A 66 17.89 10.36 5.24
N ARG A 67 18.34 10.05 6.45
CA ARG A 67 18.39 8.67 6.97
C ARG A 67 17.00 8.04 7.02
N ARG A 68 16.00 8.76 7.52
CA ARG A 68 14.60 8.27 7.60
C ARG A 68 14.00 8.08 6.23
N LEU A 69 14.17 9.03 5.31
CA LEU A 69 13.66 8.94 3.95
C LEU A 69 14.34 7.81 3.16
N SER A 70 15.66 7.63 3.33
CA SER A 70 16.38 6.51 2.71
C SER A 70 15.89 5.16 3.24
N LEU A 71 15.74 5.02 4.57
CA LEU A 71 15.18 3.79 5.15
C LEU A 71 13.75 3.54 4.64
N SER A 72 12.91 4.58 4.61
CA SER A 72 11.54 4.46 4.05
C SER A 72 11.56 4.09 2.58
N GLY A 73 12.48 4.65 1.78
CA GLY A 73 12.63 4.29 0.37
C GLY A 73 13.10 2.85 0.16
N LEU A 74 14.03 2.36 0.99
CA LEU A 74 14.47 0.95 0.96
C LEU A 74 13.34 -0.02 1.36
N LEU A 75 12.58 0.32 2.41
CA LEU A 75 11.40 -0.46 2.81
C LEU A 75 10.33 -0.47 1.72
N LEU A 76 10.11 0.67 1.06
CA LEU A 76 9.21 0.79 -0.08
C LEU A 76 9.68 -0.06 -1.27
N ALA A 77 10.99 -0.05 -1.58
CA ALA A 77 11.56 -0.89 -2.63
C ALA A 77 11.36 -2.38 -2.33
N GLY A 78 11.68 -2.81 -1.12
CA GLY A 78 11.47 -4.19 -0.67
C GLY A 78 10.00 -4.60 -0.71
N HIS A 79 9.09 -3.74 -0.22
CA HIS A 79 7.64 -3.94 -0.30
C HIS A 79 7.18 -4.16 -1.75
N TRP A 80 7.54 -3.28 -2.67
CA TRP A 80 7.09 -3.40 -4.05
C TRP A 80 7.71 -4.61 -4.78
N VAL A 81 9.01 -4.88 -4.58
CA VAL A 81 9.66 -6.05 -5.19
C VAL A 81 8.99 -7.33 -4.72
N SER A 82 8.80 -7.51 -3.41
CA SER A 82 8.14 -8.71 -2.87
C SER A 82 6.69 -8.83 -3.32
N PHE A 83 5.95 -7.72 -3.43
CA PHE A 83 4.59 -7.71 -3.97
C PHE A 83 4.56 -8.17 -5.44
N PHE A 84 5.43 -7.64 -6.31
CA PHE A 84 5.45 -8.04 -7.71
C PHE A 84 6.01 -9.44 -7.94
N ILE A 85 6.91 -9.94 -7.07
CA ILE A 85 7.26 -11.37 -7.06
C ILE A 85 6.01 -12.21 -6.77
N ALA A 86 5.24 -11.84 -5.73
CA ALA A 86 3.99 -12.54 -5.41
C ALA A 86 3.00 -12.54 -6.58
N VAL A 87 2.81 -11.40 -7.24
CA VAL A 87 1.95 -11.27 -8.44
C VAL A 87 2.42 -12.20 -9.56
N LYS A 88 3.72 -12.27 -9.81
CA LYS A 88 4.29 -13.10 -10.89
C LYS A 88 4.21 -14.60 -10.57
N VAL A 89 4.34 -14.98 -9.32
CA VAL A 89 4.39 -16.39 -8.88
C VAL A 89 3.00 -16.96 -8.61
N ALA A 90 2.09 -16.18 -7.97
CA ALA A 90 0.82 -16.68 -7.48
C ALA A 90 -0.42 -15.92 -8.00
N GLY A 91 -0.22 -14.92 -8.86
CA GLY A 91 -1.31 -14.11 -9.40
C GLY A 91 -1.72 -12.95 -8.50
N VAL A 92 -2.62 -12.10 -9.04
CA VAL A 92 -3.02 -10.83 -8.41
C VAL A 92 -3.83 -11.08 -7.13
N ALA A 93 -4.73 -12.07 -7.16
CA ALA A 93 -5.62 -12.34 -6.04
C ALA A 93 -4.84 -12.73 -4.76
N ILE A 94 -3.94 -13.70 -4.86
CA ILE A 94 -3.13 -14.16 -3.72
C ILE A 94 -2.19 -13.05 -3.24
N ALA A 95 -1.55 -12.33 -4.18
CA ALA A 95 -0.66 -11.23 -3.85
C ALA A 95 -1.37 -10.12 -3.07
N THR A 96 -2.55 -9.71 -3.51
CA THR A 96 -3.31 -8.62 -2.89
C THR A 96 -3.89 -9.03 -1.53
N LEU A 97 -4.40 -10.26 -1.41
CA LEU A 97 -4.92 -10.75 -0.13
C LEU A 97 -3.80 -10.99 0.90
N GLY A 98 -2.66 -11.52 0.47
CA GLY A 98 -1.49 -11.68 1.36
C GLY A 98 -0.95 -10.32 1.84
N PHE A 99 -0.85 -9.34 0.95
CA PHE A 99 -0.48 -7.96 1.32
C PHE A 99 -1.45 -7.34 2.32
N ALA A 100 -2.75 -7.65 2.25
CA ALA A 100 -3.77 -7.14 3.19
C ALA A 100 -3.54 -7.58 4.65
N SER A 101 -2.48 -8.34 4.94
CA SER A 101 -1.99 -8.61 6.30
C SER A 101 -1.31 -7.41 6.97
N PHE A 102 -0.92 -6.38 6.21
CA PHE A 102 -0.15 -5.23 6.74
C PHE A 102 -0.78 -4.54 7.96
N PRO A 103 -2.12 -4.41 8.11
CA PRO A 103 -2.69 -3.78 9.30
C PRO A 103 -2.46 -4.60 10.58
N ALA A 104 -2.47 -5.94 10.47
CA ALA A 104 -2.16 -6.81 11.59
C ALA A 104 -0.69 -6.67 12.03
N PHE A 105 0.24 -6.63 11.07
CA PHE A 105 1.65 -6.34 11.36
C PHE A 105 1.84 -4.95 11.96
N THR A 106 1.12 -3.94 11.47
CA THR A 106 1.20 -2.58 12.02
C THR A 106 0.83 -2.57 13.49
N VAL A 107 -0.28 -3.21 13.88
CA VAL A 107 -0.71 -3.33 15.29
C VAL A 107 0.34 -4.02 16.15
N ILE A 108 0.85 -5.17 15.68
CA ILE A 108 1.87 -5.93 16.43
C ILE A 108 3.13 -5.09 16.62
N LEU A 109 3.63 -4.48 15.56
CA LEU A 109 4.85 -3.68 15.58
C LEU A 109 4.69 -2.40 16.40
N GLU A 110 3.54 -1.73 16.34
CA GLU A 110 3.26 -0.57 17.20
C GLU A 110 3.30 -0.96 18.68
N GLY A 111 2.67 -2.07 19.03
CA GLY A 111 2.70 -2.60 20.40
C GLY A 111 4.13 -2.92 20.86
N LEU A 112 4.96 -3.52 20.01
CA LEU A 112 6.33 -3.90 20.33
C LEU A 112 7.30 -2.70 20.38
N ILE A 113 7.24 -1.81 19.39
CA ILE A 113 8.21 -0.71 19.21
C ILE A 113 7.88 0.46 20.15
N PHE A 114 6.61 0.85 20.22
CA PHE A 114 6.19 1.99 21.04
C PHE A 114 5.69 1.57 22.44
N ARG A 115 5.69 0.26 22.73
CA ARG A 115 5.20 -0.31 24.00
C ARG A 115 3.76 0.12 24.33
N GLU A 116 2.96 0.34 23.29
CA GLU A 116 1.55 0.67 23.43
C GLU A 116 0.74 -0.60 23.80
N ARG A 117 -0.27 -0.45 24.64
CA ARG A 117 -1.15 -1.57 24.98
C ARG A 117 -2.06 -1.88 23.81
N ILE A 118 -1.94 -3.10 23.27
CA ILE A 118 -2.81 -3.60 22.21
C ILE A 118 -4.23 -3.77 22.78
N ARG A 119 -5.21 -3.18 22.13
CA ARG A 119 -6.61 -3.23 22.54
C ARG A 119 -7.27 -4.52 22.05
N ALA A 120 -8.36 -4.94 22.70
CA ALA A 120 -9.08 -6.17 22.34
C ALA A 120 -9.56 -6.19 20.88
N ASN A 121 -10.00 -5.05 20.34
CA ASN A 121 -10.39 -4.93 18.92
C ASN A 121 -9.21 -5.06 17.95
N GLU A 122 -8.00 -4.69 18.37
CA GLU A 122 -6.77 -4.83 17.59
C GLU A 122 -6.29 -6.30 17.62
N ILE A 123 -6.44 -6.97 18.76
CA ILE A 123 -6.20 -8.42 18.85
C ILE A 123 -7.18 -9.16 17.93
N LEU A 124 -8.46 -8.79 17.93
CA LEU A 124 -9.46 -9.38 17.05
C LEU A 124 -9.08 -9.18 15.55
N LEU A 125 -8.60 -7.98 15.18
CA LEU A 125 -8.09 -7.73 13.83
C LEU A 125 -6.98 -8.73 13.47
N VAL A 126 -5.95 -8.88 14.34
CA VAL A 126 -4.83 -9.80 14.10
C VAL A 126 -5.33 -11.23 13.92
N VAL A 127 -6.22 -11.69 14.80
CA VAL A 127 -6.79 -13.05 14.74
C VAL A 127 -7.57 -13.26 13.44
N LEU A 128 -8.48 -12.34 13.08
CA LEU A 128 -9.29 -12.48 11.88
C LEU A 128 -8.46 -12.42 10.59
N VAL A 129 -7.45 -11.56 10.54
CA VAL A 129 -6.51 -11.50 9.40
C VAL A 129 -5.72 -12.81 9.31
N SER A 130 -5.23 -13.34 10.42
CA SER A 130 -4.49 -14.63 10.43
C SER A 130 -5.36 -15.79 9.96
N VAL A 131 -6.62 -15.88 10.43
CA VAL A 131 -7.58 -16.90 9.96
C VAL A 131 -7.88 -16.70 8.46
N GLY A 132 -8.07 -15.46 8.04
CA GLY A 132 -8.29 -15.14 6.62
C GLY A 132 -7.13 -15.57 5.74
N LEU A 133 -5.87 -15.34 6.16
CA LEU A 133 -4.69 -15.78 5.42
C LEU A 133 -4.60 -17.31 5.32
N VAL A 134 -4.94 -18.04 6.40
CA VAL A 134 -5.00 -19.50 6.37
C VAL A 134 -6.04 -20.00 5.36
N LEU A 135 -7.20 -19.34 5.26
CA LEU A 135 -8.23 -19.67 4.28
C LEU A 135 -7.81 -19.33 2.85
N VAL A 136 -7.08 -18.25 2.66
CA VAL A 136 -6.56 -17.84 1.33
C VAL A 136 -5.45 -18.78 0.86
N THR A 137 -4.72 -19.45 1.76
CA THR A 137 -3.67 -20.40 1.42
C THR A 137 -4.28 -21.59 0.66
N PRO A 138 -3.95 -21.79 -0.63
CA PRO A 138 -4.57 -22.88 -1.43
C PRO A 138 -4.13 -24.25 -0.93
N ASP A 139 -2.84 -24.42 -0.75
CA ASP A 139 -2.17 -25.63 -0.29
C ASP A 139 -1.13 -25.26 0.78
N PHE A 140 -0.93 -26.12 1.77
CA PHE A 140 0.14 -25.94 2.77
C PHE A 140 1.46 -26.60 2.30
N ASP A 141 1.64 -26.70 1.00
CA ASP A 141 2.88 -27.18 0.39
C ASP A 141 3.81 -26.01 0.09
N LEU A 142 4.96 -25.98 0.77
CA LEU A 142 6.00 -24.97 0.58
C LEU A 142 6.66 -25.05 -0.81
N ALA A 143 6.48 -26.12 -1.56
CA ALA A 143 6.94 -26.24 -2.93
C ALA A 143 5.96 -25.63 -3.94
N SER A 144 4.70 -25.36 -3.55
CA SER A 144 3.72 -24.79 -4.47
C SER A 144 3.99 -23.30 -4.73
N GLY A 145 3.85 -22.88 -6.00
CA GLY A 145 3.98 -21.48 -6.38
C GLY A 145 2.99 -20.57 -5.64
N ALA A 146 1.79 -21.07 -5.35
CA ALA A 146 0.76 -20.33 -4.64
C ALA A 146 1.18 -20.00 -3.20
N THR A 147 1.73 -20.97 -2.47
CA THR A 147 2.24 -20.78 -1.11
C THR A 147 3.47 -19.86 -1.09
N ILE A 148 4.42 -20.08 -2.01
CA ILE A 148 5.60 -19.20 -2.15
C ILE A 148 5.17 -17.75 -2.43
N GLY A 149 4.23 -17.55 -3.35
CA GLY A 149 3.72 -16.22 -3.68
C GLY A 149 2.98 -15.58 -2.51
N LEU A 150 2.20 -16.34 -1.73
CA LEU A 150 1.56 -15.85 -0.51
C LEU A 150 2.61 -15.40 0.53
N LEU A 151 3.69 -16.16 0.72
CA LEU A 151 4.77 -15.78 1.64
C LEU A 151 5.44 -14.46 1.20
N TRP A 152 5.69 -14.28 -0.10
CA TRP A 152 6.17 -13.01 -0.64
C TRP A 152 5.18 -11.86 -0.41
N ALA A 153 3.89 -12.10 -0.56
CA ALA A 153 2.85 -11.11 -0.32
C ALA A 153 2.76 -10.71 1.16
N VAL A 154 2.87 -11.68 2.07
CA VAL A 154 2.90 -11.44 3.53
C VAL A 154 4.17 -10.67 3.92
N ALA A 155 5.33 -11.02 3.35
CA ALA A 155 6.57 -10.27 3.53
C ALA A 155 6.43 -8.82 3.04
N SER A 156 5.75 -8.62 1.90
CA SER A 156 5.41 -7.30 1.39
C SER A 156 4.55 -6.51 2.39
N GLY A 157 3.55 -7.15 3.01
CA GLY A 157 2.72 -6.56 4.07
C GLY A 157 3.53 -6.14 5.29
N LEU A 158 4.47 -6.97 5.74
CA LEU A 158 5.37 -6.65 6.84
C LEU A 158 6.26 -5.43 6.53
N LEU A 159 6.87 -5.40 5.34
CA LEU A 159 7.72 -4.29 4.89
C LEU A 159 6.92 -2.98 4.79
N PHE A 160 5.67 -3.06 4.34
CA PHE A 160 4.78 -1.90 4.29
C PHE A 160 4.36 -1.42 5.69
N ALA A 161 4.17 -2.32 6.65
CA ALA A 161 3.93 -1.95 8.04
C ALA A 161 5.14 -1.21 8.64
N LEU A 162 6.35 -1.71 8.44
CA LEU A 162 7.60 -1.03 8.85
C LEU A 162 7.77 0.34 8.18
N LEU A 163 7.46 0.44 6.88
CA LEU A 163 7.43 1.70 6.14
C LEU A 163 6.43 2.68 6.76
N SER A 164 5.24 2.23 7.10
CA SER A 164 4.19 3.05 7.71
C SER A 164 4.63 3.62 9.06
N LEU A 165 5.29 2.80 9.89
CA LEU A 165 5.84 3.24 11.18
C LEU A 165 6.99 4.25 11.01
N THR A 166 7.87 4.04 10.03
CA THR A 166 8.96 4.97 9.72
C THR A 166 8.42 6.30 9.22
N ASN A 167 7.39 6.28 8.38
CA ASN A 167 6.70 7.48 7.91
C ASN A 167 5.96 8.20 9.05
N ARG A 168 5.33 7.47 9.97
CA ARG A 168 4.71 8.04 11.18
C ARG A 168 5.73 8.82 12.02
N ALA A 169 6.94 8.28 12.19
CA ALA A 169 8.01 8.95 12.94
C ALA A 169 8.52 10.25 12.29
N SER A 170 8.24 10.47 11.01
CA SER A 170 8.60 11.68 10.23
C SER A 170 7.37 12.58 9.95
N SER A 171 6.18 12.17 10.39
CA SER A 171 4.93 12.87 10.11
C SER A 171 4.90 14.27 10.72
N GLY A 172 4.36 15.23 9.96
CA GLY A 172 4.24 16.63 10.37
C GLY A 172 5.51 17.46 10.18
N ARG A 173 6.69 16.84 9.98
CA ARG A 173 7.95 17.56 9.73
C ARG A 173 8.21 17.75 8.24
N ILE A 174 8.05 16.71 7.43
CA ILE A 174 8.35 16.74 5.99
C ILE A 174 7.05 16.78 5.20
N PRO A 175 6.91 17.69 4.21
CA PRO A 175 5.74 17.70 3.33
C PRO A 175 5.56 16.35 2.63
N PRO A 176 4.31 15.82 2.53
CA PRO A 176 4.06 14.48 1.97
C PRO A 176 4.57 14.30 0.54
N VAL A 177 4.43 15.31 -0.31
CA VAL A 177 4.91 15.27 -1.71
C VAL A 177 6.43 15.17 -1.76
N GLN A 178 7.15 15.93 -0.90
CA GLN A 178 8.60 15.87 -0.80
C GLN A 178 9.07 14.50 -0.29
N ALA A 179 8.42 13.97 0.74
CA ALA A 179 8.71 12.64 1.27
C ALA A 179 8.51 11.56 0.20
N ALA A 180 7.37 11.58 -0.49
CA ALA A 180 7.06 10.63 -1.56
C ALA A 180 8.09 10.72 -2.70
N LEU A 181 8.46 11.92 -3.13
CA LEU A 181 9.47 12.11 -4.18
C LEU A 181 10.82 11.54 -3.76
N CYS A 182 11.32 11.90 -2.55
CA CYS A 182 12.60 11.38 -2.05
C CYS A 182 12.59 9.85 -1.93
N GLN A 183 11.53 9.25 -1.41
CA GLN A 183 11.39 7.79 -1.30
C GLN A 183 11.43 7.13 -2.68
N ASN A 184 10.71 7.64 -3.67
CA ASN A 184 10.72 7.11 -5.03
C ASN A 184 12.09 7.26 -5.70
N VAL A 185 12.82 8.36 -5.45
CA VAL A 185 14.21 8.52 -5.91
C VAL A 185 15.10 7.43 -5.31
N VAL A 186 14.98 7.16 -4.00
CA VAL A 186 15.74 6.08 -3.35
C VAL A 186 15.41 4.72 -3.94
N VAL A 187 14.11 4.43 -4.18
CA VAL A 187 13.69 3.20 -4.85
C VAL A 187 14.34 3.06 -6.23
N ALA A 188 14.27 4.11 -7.06
CA ALA A 188 14.84 4.09 -8.40
C ALA A 188 16.36 3.89 -8.37
N LEU A 189 17.08 4.61 -7.51
CA LEU A 189 18.53 4.47 -7.37
C LEU A 189 18.95 3.09 -6.83
N CYS A 190 18.22 2.56 -5.87
CA CYS A 190 18.49 1.24 -5.30
C CYS A 190 18.30 0.11 -6.32
N LEU A 191 17.29 0.20 -7.18
CA LEU A 191 17.00 -0.85 -8.16
C LEU A 191 17.67 -0.65 -9.52
N LEU A 192 18.21 0.54 -9.80
CA LEU A 192 18.91 0.82 -11.06
C LEU A 192 19.98 -0.22 -11.37
N PRO A 193 20.89 -0.63 -10.45
CA PRO A 193 21.94 -1.60 -10.78
C PRO A 193 21.40 -2.96 -11.22
N VAL A 194 20.24 -3.38 -10.65
CA VAL A 194 19.60 -4.66 -10.95
C VAL A 194 18.75 -4.57 -12.23
N ALA A 195 18.09 -3.43 -12.44
CA ALA A 195 17.22 -3.20 -13.58
C ALA A 195 18.01 -2.85 -14.87
N ALA A 196 19.10 -2.07 -14.76
CA ALA A 196 19.83 -1.52 -15.89
C ALA A 196 20.25 -2.57 -16.96
N PRO A 197 20.77 -3.76 -16.61
CA PRO A 197 21.11 -4.77 -17.62
C PRO A 197 19.91 -5.30 -18.41
N GLN A 198 18.69 -5.16 -17.88
CA GLN A 198 17.46 -5.70 -18.45
C GLN A 198 16.65 -4.65 -19.23
N LEU A 199 17.02 -3.36 -19.15
CA LEU A 199 16.22 -2.27 -19.74
C LEU A 199 16.12 -2.35 -21.27
N SER A 200 17.16 -2.85 -21.94
CA SER A 200 17.18 -3.02 -23.40
C SER A 200 16.22 -4.11 -23.90
N GLU A 201 15.82 -5.03 -23.04
CA GLU A 201 14.92 -6.14 -23.37
C GLU A 201 13.43 -5.79 -23.11
N VAL A 202 13.17 -4.65 -22.47
CA VAL A 202 11.82 -4.23 -22.10
C VAL A 202 11.08 -3.74 -23.34
N ARG A 203 9.95 -4.36 -23.64
CA ARG A 203 9.11 -4.00 -24.79
C ARG A 203 8.45 -2.63 -24.58
N ALA A 204 8.16 -1.92 -25.66
CA ALA A 204 7.45 -0.64 -25.59
C ALA A 204 6.10 -0.73 -24.85
N LEU A 205 5.38 -1.85 -25.03
CA LEU A 205 4.12 -2.10 -24.33
C LEU A 205 4.31 -2.27 -22.81
N ASP A 206 5.42 -2.87 -22.38
CA ASP A 206 5.73 -3.02 -20.96
C ASP A 206 6.02 -1.66 -20.31
N TRP A 207 6.69 -0.76 -21.03
CA TRP A 207 6.89 0.62 -20.59
C TRP A 207 5.58 1.40 -20.44
N LEU A 208 4.57 1.12 -21.30
CA LEU A 208 3.24 1.69 -21.15
C LEU A 208 2.60 1.25 -19.80
N TRP A 209 2.59 -0.06 -19.51
CA TRP A 209 2.04 -0.58 -18.26
C TRP A 209 2.79 -0.07 -17.04
N ILE A 210 4.10 -0.04 -17.08
CA ILE A 210 4.96 0.50 -16.03
C ILE A 210 4.74 2.01 -15.84
N GLY A 211 4.56 2.75 -16.94
CA GLY A 211 4.22 4.18 -16.89
C GLY A 211 2.87 4.46 -16.25
N LEU A 212 1.84 3.70 -16.64
CA LEU A 212 0.51 3.79 -16.01
C LEU A 212 0.59 3.47 -14.51
N LEU A 213 1.38 2.48 -14.13
CA LEU A 213 1.65 2.10 -12.74
C LEU A 213 2.28 3.27 -11.95
N GLY A 214 3.33 3.88 -12.50
CA GLY A 214 4.05 4.97 -11.85
C GLY A 214 3.23 6.27 -11.77
N VAL A 215 2.61 6.67 -12.87
CA VAL A 215 1.85 7.92 -12.93
C VAL A 215 0.52 7.81 -12.17
N PHE A 216 -0.32 6.82 -12.54
CA PHE A 216 -1.68 6.74 -12.00
C PHE A 216 -1.74 6.01 -10.65
N CYS A 217 -1.19 4.80 -10.56
CA CYS A 217 -1.29 4.01 -9.33
C CYS A 217 -0.33 4.48 -8.23
N THR A 218 0.62 5.37 -8.54
CA THR A 218 1.53 5.95 -7.54
C THR A 218 1.31 7.46 -7.42
N GLY A 219 1.51 8.23 -8.48
CA GLY A 219 1.42 9.69 -8.43
C GLY A 219 0.00 10.19 -8.18
N VAL A 220 -0.94 9.85 -9.07
CA VAL A 220 -2.32 10.35 -9.01
C VAL A 220 -3.08 9.76 -7.83
N ALA A 221 -3.03 8.43 -7.64
CA ALA A 221 -3.76 7.75 -6.57
C ALA A 221 -3.35 8.28 -5.19
N HIS A 222 -2.05 8.44 -4.95
CA HIS A 222 -1.55 9.02 -3.70
C HIS A 222 -2.01 10.48 -3.51
N SER A 223 -1.97 11.28 -4.57
CA SER A 223 -2.42 12.69 -4.52
C SER A 223 -3.91 12.79 -4.22
N LEU A 224 -4.75 11.96 -4.84
CA LEU A 224 -6.19 11.87 -4.56
C LEU A 224 -6.47 11.46 -3.12
N PHE A 225 -5.72 10.50 -2.60
CA PHE A 225 -5.81 10.06 -1.21
C PHE A 225 -5.51 11.20 -0.24
N VAL A 226 -4.36 11.84 -0.36
CA VAL A 226 -3.95 12.95 0.51
C VAL A 226 -4.92 14.12 0.43
N ALA A 227 -5.37 14.52 -0.78
CA ALA A 227 -6.33 15.58 -0.97
C ALA A 227 -7.70 15.26 -0.33
N SER A 228 -8.11 14.00 -0.37
CA SER A 228 -9.37 13.55 0.25
C SER A 228 -9.32 13.59 1.77
N LEU A 229 -8.17 13.32 2.39
CA LEU A 229 -7.99 13.38 3.84
C LEU A 229 -8.15 14.79 4.44
N ALA A 230 -8.01 15.84 3.62
CA ALA A 230 -8.29 17.21 4.05
C ALA A 230 -9.79 17.44 4.37
N VAL A 231 -10.69 16.61 3.83
CA VAL A 231 -12.15 16.76 3.95
C VAL A 231 -12.80 15.54 4.61
N ILE A 232 -12.27 14.34 4.35
CA ILE A 232 -12.81 13.07 4.82
C ILE A 232 -11.98 12.56 6.00
N LYS A 233 -12.67 12.04 7.02
CA LYS A 233 -12.03 11.43 8.20
C LYS A 233 -11.20 10.20 7.77
N ALA A 234 -10.01 10.05 8.35
CA ALA A 234 -9.10 8.95 8.05
C ALA A 234 -9.76 7.56 8.16
N ARG A 235 -10.67 7.35 9.13
CA ARG A 235 -11.43 6.11 9.27
C ARG A 235 -12.32 5.79 8.06
N THR A 236 -12.94 6.81 7.44
CA THR A 236 -13.76 6.63 6.23
C THR A 236 -12.87 6.31 5.04
N ALA A 237 -11.71 6.97 4.93
CA ALA A 237 -10.72 6.65 3.93
C ALA A 237 -10.24 5.18 4.06
N ALA A 238 -9.91 4.72 5.27
CA ALA A 238 -9.49 3.34 5.51
C ALA A 238 -10.56 2.31 5.07
N VAL A 239 -11.86 2.60 5.31
CA VAL A 239 -12.97 1.73 4.84
C VAL A 239 -13.01 1.68 3.30
N VAL A 240 -12.82 2.80 2.61
CA VAL A 240 -12.81 2.84 1.15
C VAL A 240 -11.60 2.09 0.60
N PHE A 241 -10.42 2.26 1.22
CA PHE A 241 -9.21 1.55 0.80
C PHE A 241 -9.25 0.05 1.09
N ALA A 242 -10.04 -0.41 2.07
CA ALA A 242 -10.30 -1.84 2.26
C ALA A 242 -11.00 -2.50 1.05
N MET A 243 -11.52 -1.70 0.10
CA MET A 243 -12.05 -2.18 -1.18
C MET A 243 -10.97 -2.43 -2.25
N GLU A 244 -9.72 -2.03 -2.01
CA GLU A 244 -8.60 -2.25 -2.94
C GLU A 244 -8.48 -3.72 -3.39
N PRO A 245 -8.47 -4.72 -2.49
CA PRO A 245 -8.43 -6.12 -2.88
C PRO A 245 -9.62 -6.53 -3.75
N VAL A 246 -10.81 -5.99 -3.48
CA VAL A 246 -12.01 -6.30 -4.27
C VAL A 246 -11.83 -5.83 -5.70
N TYR A 247 -11.37 -4.60 -5.91
CA TYR A 247 -11.10 -4.06 -7.24
C TYR A 247 -10.00 -4.87 -7.97
N GLY A 248 -8.89 -5.16 -7.30
CA GLY A 248 -7.77 -5.92 -7.88
C GLY A 248 -8.18 -7.34 -8.28
N ILE A 249 -8.86 -8.06 -7.41
CA ILE A 249 -9.32 -9.45 -7.67
C ILE A 249 -10.35 -9.48 -8.78
N THR A 250 -11.34 -8.56 -8.75
CA THR A 250 -12.37 -8.49 -9.80
C THR A 250 -11.74 -8.23 -11.17
N MET A 251 -10.79 -7.31 -11.24
CA MET A 251 -10.09 -7.02 -12.50
C MET A 251 -9.20 -8.17 -12.95
N ALA A 252 -8.55 -8.87 -12.02
CA ALA A 252 -7.75 -10.05 -12.33
C ALA A 252 -8.63 -11.22 -12.84
N TRP A 253 -9.79 -11.40 -12.25
CA TRP A 253 -10.75 -12.38 -12.73
C TRP A 253 -11.22 -12.07 -14.16
N VAL A 254 -11.64 -10.84 -14.42
CA VAL A 254 -12.16 -10.44 -15.76
C VAL A 254 -11.08 -10.45 -16.84
N LEU A 255 -9.83 -10.03 -16.51
CA LEU A 255 -8.77 -9.86 -17.52
C LEU A 255 -7.86 -11.08 -17.69
N PHE A 256 -7.75 -11.94 -16.70
CA PHE A 256 -6.78 -13.05 -16.68
C PHE A 256 -7.41 -14.40 -16.39
N ASP A 257 -8.73 -14.49 -16.27
CA ASP A 257 -9.44 -15.70 -15.83
C ASP A 257 -8.94 -16.27 -14.49
N GLU A 258 -8.40 -15.37 -13.62
CA GLU A 258 -8.03 -15.74 -12.25
C GLU A 258 -9.29 -15.96 -11.41
N ASN A 259 -9.88 -17.15 -11.53
CA ASN A 259 -11.09 -17.49 -10.79
C ASN A 259 -10.79 -17.65 -9.29
N PRO A 260 -11.28 -16.75 -8.42
CA PRO A 260 -11.07 -16.90 -6.98
C PRO A 260 -11.86 -18.12 -6.46
N THR A 261 -11.16 -18.97 -5.69
CA THR A 261 -11.85 -20.09 -5.04
C THR A 261 -12.79 -19.59 -3.93
N LEU A 262 -13.78 -20.41 -3.57
CA LEU A 262 -14.69 -20.07 -2.46
C LEU A 262 -13.91 -19.80 -1.15
N ARG A 263 -12.84 -20.55 -0.87
CA ARG A 263 -11.96 -20.34 0.28
C ARG A 263 -11.30 -18.96 0.23
N MET A 264 -10.80 -18.54 -0.94
CA MET A 264 -10.21 -17.20 -1.13
C MET A 264 -11.23 -16.09 -0.94
N LEU A 265 -12.47 -16.27 -1.42
CA LEU A 265 -13.55 -15.30 -1.22
C LEU A 265 -13.93 -15.17 0.26
N ILE A 266 -14.07 -16.27 0.98
CA ILE A 266 -14.37 -16.26 2.42
C ILE A 266 -13.19 -15.64 3.21
N GLY A 267 -11.98 -16.08 2.95
CA GLY A 267 -10.77 -15.55 3.60
C GLY A 267 -10.57 -14.06 3.32
N GLY A 268 -10.73 -13.63 2.08
CA GLY A 268 -10.66 -12.23 1.68
C GLY A 268 -11.76 -11.37 2.33
N ALA A 269 -13.00 -11.86 2.34
CA ALA A 269 -14.10 -11.18 3.04
C ALA A 269 -13.81 -11.01 4.55
N LEU A 270 -13.25 -12.05 5.18
CA LEU A 270 -12.88 -12.00 6.60
C LEU A 270 -11.81 -10.94 6.88
N ILE A 271 -10.77 -10.86 6.04
CA ILE A 271 -9.71 -9.85 6.12
C ILE A 271 -10.31 -8.44 5.96
N ILE A 272 -11.15 -8.22 4.96
CA ILE A 272 -11.78 -6.93 4.71
C ILE A 272 -12.67 -6.52 5.88
N VAL A 273 -13.51 -7.43 6.37
CA VAL A 273 -14.39 -7.19 7.54
C VAL A 273 -13.56 -6.84 8.76
N ALA A 274 -12.43 -7.53 9.00
CA ALA A 274 -11.53 -7.24 10.11
C ALA A 274 -10.97 -5.81 10.04
N ILE A 275 -10.49 -5.40 8.87
CA ILE A 275 -9.94 -4.04 8.63
C ILE A 275 -11.02 -2.97 8.86
N VAL A 276 -12.21 -3.17 8.28
CA VAL A 276 -13.34 -2.25 8.41
C VAL A 276 -13.82 -2.15 9.86
N ALA A 277 -13.97 -3.26 10.56
CA ALA A 277 -14.39 -3.29 11.95
C ALA A 277 -13.38 -2.58 12.85
N SER A 278 -12.09 -2.88 12.71
CA SER A 278 -11.02 -2.23 13.49
C SER A 278 -11.01 -0.71 13.30
N SER A 279 -11.14 -0.23 12.06
CA SER A 279 -11.16 1.20 11.75
C SER A 279 -12.37 1.94 12.35
N ARG A 280 -13.53 1.29 12.43
CA ARG A 280 -14.75 1.86 13.06
C ARG A 280 -14.63 1.93 14.57
N LEU A 281 -14.11 0.90 15.22
CA LEU A 281 -13.96 0.81 16.66
C LEU A 281 -12.91 1.80 17.19
N ALA A 282 -11.79 1.99 16.49
CA ALA A 282 -10.80 3.01 16.84
C ALA A 282 -11.39 4.43 16.85
N GLY A 283 -12.33 4.74 15.95
CA GLY A 283 -13.03 6.04 15.90
C GLY A 283 -14.03 6.29 17.04
N SER A 284 -14.54 5.25 17.71
CA SER A 284 -15.49 5.38 18.81
C SER A 284 -14.80 5.67 20.15
N SER A 285 -13.60 5.13 20.37
CA SER A 285 -12.81 5.35 21.59
C SER A 285 -12.30 6.78 21.74
N GLY A 286 -11.94 7.45 20.64
CA GLY A 286 -11.50 8.85 20.66
C GLY A 286 -12.60 9.85 21.06
N LYS A 287 -13.88 9.51 20.83
CA LYS A 287 -15.00 10.35 21.26
C LYS A 287 -15.26 10.31 22.77
N LYS A 288 -14.97 9.18 23.44
CA LYS A 288 -15.21 9.06 24.88
C LYS A 288 -14.19 9.85 25.71
N THR A 289 -12.95 9.94 25.24
CA THR A 289 -11.89 10.65 25.98
C THR A 289 -12.07 12.18 25.95
N VAL A 290 -12.61 12.74 24.86
CA VAL A 290 -12.87 14.20 24.76
C VAL A 290 -14.10 14.61 25.57
N ALA A 291 -15.12 13.75 25.73
CA ALA A 291 -16.32 14.05 26.51
C ALA A 291 -16.06 14.05 28.02
N THR A 292 -15.01 13.38 28.50
CA THR A 292 -14.67 13.30 29.94
C THR A 292 -13.76 14.45 30.40
N GLN A 293 -13.27 15.29 29.48
CA GLN A 293 -12.40 16.45 29.80
C GLN A 293 -13.11 17.80 29.66
N ALA A 294 -14.46 17.84 29.51
CA ALA A 294 -15.20 19.09 29.59
C ALA A 294 -15.20 19.58 31.04
N PRO A 295 -14.69 20.78 31.36
CA PRO A 295 -14.75 21.31 32.72
C PRO A 295 -16.21 21.53 33.11
N SER A 296 -16.58 20.96 34.25
CA SER A 296 -17.81 21.31 34.94
C SER A 296 -17.69 22.76 35.43
N HIS A 297 -18.39 23.68 34.75
CA HIS A 297 -18.69 24.99 35.25
C HIS A 297 -19.98 24.96 36.10
#